data_fe958a4dfb06d40941a5514fa35b1327
#
_entry.id   fe958a4dfb06d40941a5514fa35b1327
#
_cell.length_a   1.000
_cell.length_b   1.000
_cell.length_c   1.000
_cell.angle_alpha   90.00
_cell.angle_beta   90.00
_cell.angle_gamma   90.00
#
_symmetry.space_group_name_H-M   'P 1'
#
loop_
_entity.id
_entity.type
_entity.pdbx_description
1 polymer ?
#
loop_
_entity_poly.entity_id
_entity_poly.type
_entity_poly.pdbx_seq_one_letter_code
_entity_poly.pdbx_strand_id
1 'polypeptide(L)'
;AIAAVATLGSLLFGYDTGVISGALPYMYMPFDAKGLQLTSFEEGAIGGTLLVGAALGALLGGLMSDRWGRRHNITFLAFLFFAGAIGTTIAPNVWVMYPFRVVLGFAVGAASATVPVYLAETAPKRIRGSIVAIDQLMIVTGQLLAFSMNAIINSLQGGPKITIAEDPSGHFTPNTYAFDEIAKLQSSKGGPMSAEQYHAFLDQLSISAGNGEAWRYMLVLCSIPAVALWIGIRLMPESSRWYLAKERLYDAIGALKRVRVPEKDGSIEDEIMEMVEARQHEKDEESQRKGFSHVMATPWLRKLLLVGIFLAVVNQTTGVNTVMYYAPKVLEYAGMSTSASITAQVANGVMSVIGSAIGIWLILKFRRRQVLIGDVIGVGITLLGIAATFQFFIAPHMANHTTPPTWAAYLILGLMSVFMLIVQSSNGTIVWTMMGEIFPANVRGIMNGTAIFCMWTANAIITWTFPPMMETLGGGITYTIYGVLNLVVAVVLFKIMPETKDKSLEEIEVEM
;
A
#
# COMPACT_ATOMS: atom_id res chain seq x y z
N ALA A 1 -5.42 -25.28 -1.19
CA ALA A 1 -3.98 -25.22 -1.52
C ALA A 1 -3.66 -24.05 -2.47
N ILE A 2 -4.35 -23.93 -3.61
CA ILE A 2 -4.10 -22.85 -4.59
C ILE A 2 -4.29 -21.48 -3.99
N ALA A 3 -5.37 -21.27 -3.24
CA ALA A 3 -5.62 -19.99 -2.57
C ALA A 3 -4.51 -19.63 -1.58
N ALA A 4 -4.06 -20.58 -0.77
CA ALA A 4 -2.99 -20.37 0.19
C ALA A 4 -1.67 -20.00 -0.49
N VAL A 5 -1.34 -20.63 -1.61
CA VAL A 5 -0.11 -20.35 -2.35
C VAL A 5 -0.19 -19.01 -3.11
N ALA A 6 -1.26 -18.81 -3.88
CA ALA A 6 -1.39 -17.61 -4.72
C ALA A 6 -1.52 -16.32 -3.87
N THR A 7 -2.19 -16.39 -2.73
CA THR A 7 -2.34 -15.25 -1.82
C THR A 7 -1.04 -14.85 -1.12
N LEU A 8 0.03 -15.66 -1.20
CA LEU A 8 1.36 -15.19 -0.81
C LEU A 8 1.82 -13.99 -1.62
N GLY A 9 1.37 -13.85 -2.88
CA GLY A 9 1.61 -12.65 -3.67
C GLY A 9 0.98 -11.40 -3.05
N SER A 10 -0.23 -11.51 -2.55
CA SER A 10 -0.91 -10.43 -1.84
C SER A 10 -0.33 -10.18 -0.47
N LEU A 11 0.11 -11.22 0.24
CA LEU A 11 0.87 -11.09 1.48
C LEU A 11 2.16 -10.30 1.26
N LEU A 12 2.90 -10.60 0.19
CA LEU A 12 4.11 -9.87 -0.21
C LEU A 12 3.82 -8.40 -0.53
N PHE A 13 2.72 -8.14 -1.23
CA PHE A 13 2.25 -6.77 -1.47
C PHE A 13 2.10 -6.01 -0.14
N GLY A 14 1.37 -6.56 0.81
CA GLY A 14 1.17 -5.93 2.12
C GLY A 14 2.47 -5.81 2.90
N TYR A 15 3.30 -6.82 2.91
CA TYR A 15 4.58 -6.81 3.61
C TYR A 15 5.52 -5.73 3.07
N ASP A 16 5.70 -5.65 1.75
CA ASP A 16 6.59 -4.66 1.13
C ASP A 16 6.14 -3.22 1.34
N THR A 17 4.84 -3.00 1.40
CA THR A 17 4.30 -1.66 1.68
C THR A 17 4.35 -1.30 3.17
N GLY A 18 4.28 -2.28 4.06
CA GLY A 18 4.27 -2.05 5.51
C GLY A 18 5.64 -2.02 6.16
N VAL A 19 6.59 -2.82 5.66
CA VAL A 19 7.90 -3.00 6.32
C VAL A 19 8.73 -1.71 6.40
N ILE A 20 8.56 -0.82 5.45
CA ILE A 20 9.37 0.39 5.37
C ILE A 20 9.16 1.32 6.56
N SER A 21 7.98 1.31 7.17
CA SER A 21 7.68 2.16 8.32
C SER A 21 8.59 1.93 9.52
N GLY A 22 8.98 0.68 9.76
CA GLY A 22 9.91 0.33 10.84
C GLY A 22 11.37 0.37 10.41
N ALA A 23 11.64 0.23 9.12
CA ALA A 23 12.99 0.31 8.57
C ALA A 23 13.52 1.75 8.48
N LEU A 24 12.68 2.71 8.16
CA LEU A 24 13.07 4.12 7.99
C LEU A 24 13.78 4.71 9.20
N PRO A 25 13.34 4.51 10.46
CA PRO A 25 14.06 5.02 11.63
C PRO A 25 15.52 4.57 11.71
N TYR A 26 15.81 3.33 11.31
CA TYR A 26 17.18 2.82 11.26
C TYR A 26 17.96 3.36 10.05
N MET A 27 17.29 3.63 8.93
CA MET A 27 17.90 4.23 7.74
C MET A 27 18.30 5.70 7.98
N TYR A 28 17.66 6.40 8.90
CA TYR A 28 18.04 7.78 9.28
C TYR A 28 19.37 7.87 10.02
N MET A 29 19.84 6.76 10.58
CA MET A 29 21.09 6.76 11.32
C MET A 29 22.27 7.10 10.41
N PRO A 30 23.36 7.72 10.93
CA PRO A 30 24.55 8.03 10.16
C PRO A 30 25.19 6.81 9.50
N PHE A 31 25.93 7.00 8.41
CA PHE A 31 26.63 5.90 7.72
C PHE A 31 27.59 5.15 8.65
N ASP A 32 28.29 5.84 9.54
CA ASP A 32 29.20 5.24 10.51
C ASP A 32 28.48 4.37 11.56
N ALA A 33 27.19 4.60 11.74
CA ALA A 33 26.30 3.78 12.57
C ALA A 33 25.55 2.71 11.72
N LYS A 34 25.96 2.50 10.47
CA LYS A 34 25.39 1.55 9.50
C LYS A 34 23.99 1.88 8.99
N GLY A 35 23.56 3.12 9.13
CA GLY A 35 22.36 3.68 8.50
C GLY A 35 22.68 4.25 7.12
N LEU A 36 21.70 4.94 6.52
CA LEU A 36 21.82 5.60 5.22
C LEU A 36 21.84 7.13 5.31
N GLN A 37 21.71 7.70 6.51
CA GLN A 37 21.72 9.14 6.77
C GLN A 37 20.74 9.90 5.86
N LEU A 38 19.48 9.47 5.84
CA LEU A 38 18.46 9.98 4.94
C LEU A 38 18.09 11.43 5.23
N THR A 39 17.88 12.21 4.18
CA THR A 39 17.11 13.45 4.21
C THR A 39 15.62 13.14 4.08
N SER A 40 14.74 14.12 4.40
CA SER A 40 13.31 13.93 4.24
C SER A 40 12.90 13.69 2.78
N PHE A 41 13.59 14.31 1.83
CA PHE A 41 13.38 14.05 0.40
C PHE A 41 13.74 12.62 0.00
N GLU A 42 14.88 12.12 0.46
CA GLU A 42 15.34 10.76 0.21
C GLU A 42 14.41 9.72 0.85
N GLU A 43 13.89 9.99 2.03
CA GLU A 43 12.88 9.17 2.69
C GLU A 43 11.60 9.05 1.84
N GLY A 44 11.10 10.18 1.37
CA GLY A 44 9.95 10.22 0.47
C GLY A 44 10.21 9.48 -0.83
N ALA A 45 11.43 9.58 -1.38
CA ALA A 45 11.84 8.89 -2.58
C ALA A 45 11.87 7.35 -2.43
N ILE A 46 12.24 6.85 -1.26
CA ILE A 46 12.21 5.39 -0.99
C ILE A 46 10.79 4.85 -1.13
N GLY A 47 9.80 5.51 -0.53
CA GLY A 47 8.40 5.13 -0.69
C GLY A 47 7.88 5.41 -2.10
N GLY A 48 8.16 6.60 -2.64
CA GLY A 48 7.68 7.03 -3.96
C GLY A 48 8.18 6.16 -5.12
N THR A 49 9.42 5.71 -5.09
CA THR A 49 9.97 4.84 -6.13
C THR A 49 9.29 3.48 -6.20
N LEU A 50 8.93 2.90 -5.06
CA LEU A 50 8.12 1.68 -5.05
C LEU A 50 6.78 1.91 -5.76
N LEU A 51 6.13 3.03 -5.52
CA LEU A 51 4.81 3.33 -6.06
C LEU A 51 4.86 3.68 -7.55
N VAL A 52 5.94 4.29 -8.02
CA VAL A 52 6.20 4.44 -9.47
C VAL A 52 6.33 3.06 -10.13
N GLY A 53 7.08 2.17 -9.52
CA GLY A 53 7.17 0.78 -9.96
C GLY A 53 5.80 0.09 -9.98
N ALA A 54 4.99 0.29 -8.94
CA ALA A 54 3.63 -0.26 -8.84
C ALA A 54 2.70 0.27 -9.95
N ALA A 55 2.79 1.54 -10.32
CA ALA A 55 2.05 2.10 -11.44
C ALA A 55 2.40 1.39 -12.76
N LEU A 56 3.69 1.22 -13.03
CA LEU A 56 4.16 0.49 -14.21
C LEU A 56 3.74 -0.98 -14.18
N GLY A 57 3.85 -1.64 -13.03
CA GLY A 57 3.46 -3.03 -12.84
C GLY A 57 1.95 -3.24 -13.03
N ALA A 58 1.13 -2.33 -12.57
CA ALA A 58 -0.32 -2.38 -12.77
C ALA A 58 -0.71 -2.24 -14.24
N LEU A 59 -0.01 -1.38 -15.01
CA LEU A 59 -0.24 -1.25 -16.44
C LEU A 59 0.18 -2.50 -17.23
N LEU A 60 1.35 -3.03 -16.93
CA LEU A 60 1.97 -4.12 -17.71
C LEU A 60 1.58 -5.50 -17.20
N GLY A 61 1.23 -5.64 -15.93
CA GLY A 61 0.93 -6.93 -15.30
C GLY A 61 -0.22 -7.68 -15.95
N GLY A 62 -1.29 -6.98 -16.31
CA GLY A 62 -2.41 -7.56 -17.03
C GLY A 62 -2.03 -8.08 -18.42
N LEU A 63 -1.26 -7.29 -19.17
CA LEU A 63 -0.77 -7.66 -20.50
C LEU A 63 0.16 -8.87 -20.44
N MET A 64 1.08 -8.89 -19.49
CA MET A 64 1.99 -10.01 -19.26
C MET A 64 1.23 -11.28 -18.87
N SER A 65 0.25 -11.14 -17.99
CA SER A 65 -0.63 -12.22 -17.53
C SER A 65 -1.44 -12.82 -18.70
N ASP A 66 -1.97 -12.00 -19.58
CA ASP A 66 -2.73 -12.45 -20.76
C ASP A 66 -1.84 -13.14 -21.79
N ARG A 67 -0.62 -12.70 -21.94
CA ARG A 67 0.33 -13.24 -22.93
C ARG A 67 0.99 -14.54 -22.47
N TRP A 68 1.48 -14.59 -21.22
CA TRP A 68 2.30 -15.70 -20.73
C TRP A 68 1.57 -16.64 -19.77
N GLY A 69 0.35 -16.31 -19.38
CA GLY A 69 -0.44 -17.08 -18.42
C GLY A 69 -0.29 -16.55 -16.99
N ARG A 70 -1.32 -16.84 -16.18
CA ARG A 70 -1.38 -16.34 -14.81
C ARG A 70 -0.30 -16.97 -13.94
N ARG A 71 -0.14 -18.28 -14.04
CA ARG A 71 0.88 -19.03 -13.27
C ARG A 71 2.32 -18.60 -13.62
N HIS A 72 2.64 -18.51 -14.90
CA HIS A 72 3.96 -18.07 -15.33
C HIS A 72 4.25 -16.64 -14.90
N ASN A 73 3.27 -15.76 -15.00
CA ASN A 73 3.40 -14.39 -14.56
C ASN A 73 3.66 -14.30 -13.05
N ILE A 74 2.90 -15.04 -12.23
CA ILE A 74 3.11 -15.08 -10.76
C ILE A 74 4.49 -15.66 -10.43
N THR A 75 4.95 -16.68 -11.15
CA THR A 75 6.30 -17.24 -10.97
C THR A 75 7.37 -16.18 -11.23
N PHE A 76 7.24 -15.43 -12.30
CA PHE A 76 8.15 -14.32 -12.63
C PHE A 76 8.10 -13.22 -11.57
N LEU A 77 6.90 -12.85 -11.10
CA LEU A 77 6.74 -11.85 -10.05
C LEU A 77 7.36 -12.30 -8.72
N ALA A 78 7.26 -13.58 -8.38
CA ALA A 78 7.92 -14.13 -7.19
C ALA A 78 9.46 -13.97 -7.28
N PHE A 79 10.03 -14.19 -8.46
CA PHE A 79 11.44 -13.91 -8.71
C PHE A 79 11.77 -12.43 -8.55
N LEU A 80 10.93 -11.53 -9.07
CA LEU A 80 11.14 -10.08 -8.91
C LEU A 80 11.02 -9.64 -7.46
N PHE A 81 10.08 -10.18 -6.69
CA PHE A 81 10.00 -9.94 -5.26
C PHE A 81 11.28 -10.36 -4.54
N PHE A 82 11.78 -11.52 -4.85
CA PHE A 82 13.03 -12.02 -4.27
C PHE A 82 14.22 -11.13 -4.66
N ALA A 83 14.39 -10.86 -5.95
CA ALA A 83 15.50 -10.05 -6.45
C ALA A 83 15.46 -8.62 -5.88
N GLY A 84 14.28 -8.02 -5.83
CA GLY A 84 14.08 -6.70 -5.24
C GLY A 84 14.34 -6.68 -3.73
N ALA A 85 13.87 -7.68 -3.01
CA ALA A 85 14.12 -7.80 -1.57
C ALA A 85 15.61 -7.92 -1.25
N ILE A 86 16.33 -8.78 -1.97
CA ILE A 86 17.78 -8.92 -1.79
C ILE A 86 18.51 -7.65 -2.22
N GLY A 87 18.15 -7.07 -3.36
CA GLY A 87 18.77 -5.84 -3.87
C GLY A 87 18.61 -4.64 -2.92
N THR A 88 17.42 -4.46 -2.36
CA THR A 88 17.20 -3.40 -1.36
C THR A 88 17.92 -3.69 -0.04
N THR A 89 18.00 -4.94 0.36
CA THR A 89 18.67 -5.35 1.60
C THR A 89 20.18 -5.09 1.56
N ILE A 90 20.83 -5.32 0.42
CA ILE A 90 22.28 -5.15 0.27
C ILE A 90 22.68 -3.77 -0.25
N ALA A 91 21.74 -2.88 -0.54
CA ALA A 91 22.02 -1.57 -1.11
C ALA A 91 22.98 -0.76 -0.19
N PRO A 92 24.13 -0.31 -0.70
CA PRO A 92 25.09 0.47 0.10
C PRO A 92 24.68 1.93 0.25
N ASN A 93 23.81 2.43 -0.64
CA ASN A 93 23.31 3.80 -0.63
C ASN A 93 21.93 3.88 -1.29
N VAL A 94 21.30 5.05 -1.23
CA VAL A 94 19.95 5.25 -1.80
C VAL A 94 19.91 5.11 -3.32
N TRP A 95 21.00 5.44 -4.03
CA TRP A 95 21.06 5.37 -5.49
C TRP A 95 21.00 3.93 -6.00
N VAL A 96 21.50 2.98 -5.25
CA VAL A 96 21.34 1.54 -5.53
C VAL A 96 19.97 1.06 -5.07
N MET A 97 19.46 1.59 -3.96
CA MET A 97 18.16 1.19 -3.42
C MET A 97 17.01 1.57 -4.34
N TYR A 98 16.99 2.76 -4.93
CA TYR A 98 15.87 3.24 -5.75
C TYR A 98 15.53 2.29 -6.92
N PRO A 99 16.48 1.82 -7.75
CA PRO A 99 16.15 0.86 -8.80
C PRO A 99 15.52 -0.43 -8.28
N PHE A 100 16.03 -0.97 -7.18
CA PHE A 100 15.46 -2.18 -6.58
C PHE A 100 14.10 -1.94 -5.94
N ARG A 101 13.84 -0.75 -5.42
CA ARG A 101 12.50 -0.34 -4.97
C ARG A 101 11.52 -0.27 -6.14
N VAL A 102 11.94 0.21 -7.30
CA VAL A 102 11.13 0.18 -8.52
C VAL A 102 10.82 -1.27 -8.94
N VAL A 103 11.79 -2.17 -8.88
CA VAL A 103 11.58 -3.60 -9.17
C VAL A 103 10.57 -4.23 -8.22
N LEU A 104 10.70 -3.98 -6.91
CA LEU A 104 9.71 -4.42 -5.91
C LEU A 104 8.32 -3.84 -6.20
N GLY A 105 8.27 -2.54 -6.51
CA GLY A 105 7.02 -1.87 -6.86
C GLY A 105 6.36 -2.48 -8.09
N PHE A 106 7.14 -2.77 -9.12
CA PHE A 106 6.64 -3.47 -10.31
C PHE A 106 6.02 -4.82 -9.96
N ALA A 107 6.69 -5.60 -9.12
CA ALA A 107 6.16 -6.88 -8.64
C ALA A 107 4.85 -6.69 -7.84
N VAL A 108 4.78 -5.68 -6.98
CA VAL A 108 3.58 -5.32 -6.20
C VAL A 108 2.41 -4.96 -7.14
N GLY A 109 2.63 -4.06 -8.09
CA GLY A 109 1.59 -3.62 -9.02
C GLY A 109 1.11 -4.73 -9.93
N ALA A 110 2.02 -5.51 -10.49
CA ALA A 110 1.69 -6.63 -11.34
C ALA A 110 0.98 -7.77 -10.58
N ALA A 111 1.36 -8.04 -9.34
CA ALA A 111 0.68 -9.00 -8.48
C ALA A 111 -0.76 -8.57 -8.17
N SER A 112 -0.98 -7.28 -7.94
CA SER A 112 -2.32 -6.73 -7.71
C SER A 112 -3.25 -6.93 -8.92
N ALA A 113 -2.71 -6.98 -10.12
CA ALA A 113 -3.46 -7.25 -11.35
C ALA A 113 -3.62 -8.75 -11.63
N THR A 114 -2.66 -9.59 -11.25
CA THR A 114 -2.60 -11.00 -11.67
C THR A 114 -3.20 -11.98 -10.64
N VAL A 115 -2.90 -11.80 -9.36
CA VAL A 115 -3.30 -12.74 -8.31
C VAL A 115 -4.82 -12.85 -8.18
N PRO A 116 -5.60 -11.75 -8.11
CA PRO A 116 -7.07 -11.84 -8.06
C PRO A 116 -7.67 -12.53 -9.27
N VAL A 117 -7.13 -12.28 -10.45
CA VAL A 117 -7.58 -12.91 -11.70
C VAL A 117 -7.33 -14.41 -11.68
N TYR A 118 -6.13 -14.82 -11.26
CA TYR A 118 -5.79 -16.25 -11.12
C TYR A 118 -6.72 -16.95 -10.13
N LEU A 119 -6.97 -16.35 -8.98
CA LEU A 119 -7.89 -16.91 -7.99
C LEU A 119 -9.32 -17.00 -8.49
N ALA A 120 -9.82 -15.96 -9.15
CA ALA A 120 -11.17 -15.94 -9.69
C ALA A 120 -11.36 -16.98 -10.80
N GLU A 121 -10.35 -17.18 -11.65
CA GLU A 121 -10.40 -18.14 -12.76
C GLU A 121 -10.22 -19.60 -12.32
N THR A 122 -9.50 -19.85 -11.23
CA THR A 122 -9.24 -21.21 -10.74
C THR A 122 -10.23 -21.68 -9.69
N ALA A 123 -10.90 -20.78 -8.98
CA ALA A 123 -11.84 -21.12 -7.93
C ALA A 123 -13.16 -21.68 -8.48
N PRO A 124 -13.77 -22.69 -7.83
CA PRO A 124 -15.13 -23.10 -8.13
C PRO A 124 -16.12 -21.97 -7.92
N LYS A 125 -17.17 -21.89 -8.73
CA LYS A 125 -18.23 -20.89 -8.62
C LYS A 125 -18.81 -20.79 -7.20
N ARG A 126 -18.95 -21.94 -6.54
CA ARG A 126 -19.49 -22.08 -5.18
C ARG A 126 -18.75 -21.21 -4.14
N ILE A 127 -17.42 -21.13 -4.21
CA ILE A 127 -16.57 -20.47 -3.20
C ILE A 127 -15.74 -19.31 -3.77
N ARG A 128 -15.97 -18.94 -5.03
CA ARG A 128 -15.16 -17.90 -5.72
C ARG A 128 -15.13 -16.58 -4.98
N GLY A 129 -16.28 -16.11 -4.52
CA GLY A 129 -16.37 -14.86 -3.76
C GLY A 129 -15.56 -14.90 -2.47
N SER A 130 -15.61 -16.00 -1.74
CA SER A 130 -14.85 -16.19 -0.50
C SER A 130 -13.34 -16.22 -0.76
N ILE A 131 -12.89 -16.85 -1.83
CA ILE A 131 -11.47 -16.94 -2.19
C ILE A 131 -10.93 -15.59 -2.59
N VAL A 132 -11.67 -14.80 -3.36
CA VAL A 132 -11.27 -13.44 -3.73
C VAL A 132 -11.24 -12.50 -2.50
N ALA A 133 -12.19 -12.68 -1.57
CA ALA A 133 -12.18 -11.92 -0.31
C ALA A 133 -10.94 -12.24 0.55
N ILE A 134 -10.49 -13.49 0.57
CA ILE A 134 -9.25 -13.89 1.26
C ILE A 134 -8.04 -13.14 0.68
N ASP A 135 -8.00 -12.92 -0.62
CA ASP A 135 -6.93 -12.18 -1.27
C ASP A 135 -6.79 -10.76 -0.70
N GLN A 136 -7.90 -10.03 -0.58
CA GLN A 136 -7.90 -8.70 0.01
C GLN A 136 -7.46 -8.71 1.49
N LEU A 137 -7.92 -9.70 2.24
CA LEU A 137 -7.54 -9.85 3.64
C LEU A 137 -6.04 -10.16 3.79
N MET A 138 -5.44 -10.88 2.84
CA MET A 138 -4.01 -11.20 2.88
C MET A 138 -3.11 -9.98 2.69
N ILE A 139 -3.55 -8.95 1.99
CA ILE A 139 -2.80 -7.69 1.86
C ILE A 139 -2.63 -7.03 3.24
N VAL A 140 -3.72 -6.84 3.96
CA VAL A 140 -3.67 -6.23 5.31
C VAL A 140 -3.00 -7.15 6.33
N THR A 141 -3.12 -8.46 6.18
CA THR A 141 -2.40 -9.44 6.98
C THR A 141 -0.88 -9.33 6.76
N GLY A 142 -0.45 -9.13 5.52
CA GLY A 142 0.95 -8.87 5.19
C GLY A 142 1.48 -7.59 5.83
N GLN A 143 0.69 -6.54 5.87
CA GLN A 143 1.02 -5.30 6.58
C GLN A 143 1.17 -5.52 8.09
N LEU A 144 0.22 -6.21 8.70
CA LEU A 144 0.29 -6.56 10.12
C LEU A 144 1.52 -7.42 10.41
N LEU A 145 1.82 -8.38 9.56
CA LEU A 145 3.03 -9.21 9.68
C LEU A 145 4.30 -8.36 9.60
N ALA A 146 4.36 -7.42 8.67
CA ALA A 146 5.48 -6.50 8.52
C ALA A 146 5.67 -5.64 9.77
N PHE A 147 4.60 -5.05 10.29
CA PHE A 147 4.66 -4.25 11.51
C PHE A 147 5.07 -5.08 12.72
N SER A 148 4.58 -6.31 12.82
CA SER A 148 4.94 -7.23 13.92
C SER A 148 6.41 -7.65 13.83
N MET A 149 6.91 -7.97 12.65
CA MET A 149 8.32 -8.33 12.46
C MET A 149 9.25 -7.15 12.71
N ASN A 150 8.85 -5.95 12.31
CA ASN A 150 9.56 -4.72 12.65
C ASN A 150 9.66 -4.52 14.16
N ALA A 151 8.55 -4.72 14.87
CA ALA A 151 8.51 -4.61 16.33
C ALA A 151 9.41 -5.64 17.01
N ILE A 152 9.42 -6.88 16.54
CA ILE A 152 10.27 -7.96 17.07
C ILE A 152 11.74 -7.62 16.84
N ILE A 153 12.14 -7.25 15.64
CA ILE A 153 13.52 -6.90 15.32
C ILE A 153 13.97 -5.67 16.12
N ASN A 154 13.11 -4.66 16.21
CA ASN A 154 13.38 -3.48 17.03
C ASN A 154 13.58 -3.83 18.50
N SER A 155 12.77 -4.73 19.05
CA SER A 155 12.91 -5.21 20.43
C SER A 155 14.23 -5.97 20.64
N LEU A 156 14.61 -6.84 19.70
CA LEU A 156 15.88 -7.59 19.76
C LEU A 156 17.09 -6.65 19.66
N GLN A 157 17.01 -5.58 18.90
CA GLN A 157 18.08 -4.58 18.76
C GLN A 157 18.07 -3.56 19.90
N GLY A 158 17.01 -3.48 20.69
CA GLY A 158 16.84 -2.51 21.76
C GLY A 158 16.59 -1.08 21.29
N GLY A 159 16.02 -0.91 20.09
CA GLY A 159 15.82 0.38 19.42
C GLY A 159 17.08 0.90 18.71
N PRO A 160 16.94 1.95 17.89
CA PRO A 160 18.09 2.57 17.23
C PRO A 160 19.07 3.14 18.25
N LYS A 161 20.33 2.72 18.18
CA LYS A 161 21.41 3.11 19.11
C LYS A 161 22.67 3.48 18.36
N ILE A 162 23.40 4.45 18.92
CA ILE A 162 24.69 4.87 18.38
C ILE A 162 25.67 5.05 19.53
N THR A 163 26.91 4.63 19.32
CA THR A 163 28.01 4.86 20.24
C THR A 163 28.88 5.99 19.71
N ILE A 164 28.92 7.09 20.45
CA ILE A 164 29.72 8.26 20.11
C ILE A 164 31.10 8.10 20.75
N ALA A 165 32.14 8.15 19.92
CA ALA A 165 33.54 8.15 20.39
C ALA A 165 34.00 9.54 20.74
N GLU A 166 33.62 10.54 19.95
CA GLU A 166 34.01 11.95 20.18
C GLU A 166 32.97 12.88 19.54
N ASP A 167 32.62 13.94 20.25
CA ASP A 167 31.77 15.01 19.75
C ASP A 167 32.52 16.34 19.81
N PRO A 168 33.04 16.87 18.68
CA PRO A 168 33.74 18.17 18.65
C PRO A 168 32.87 19.36 19.10
N SER A 169 31.54 19.25 18.93
CA SER A 169 30.59 20.31 19.34
C SER A 169 30.33 20.35 20.85
N GLY A 170 30.66 19.28 21.57
CA GLY A 170 30.49 19.19 23.02
C GLY A 170 29.06 18.90 23.51
N HIS A 171 28.15 18.59 22.63
CA HIS A 171 26.75 18.26 22.98
C HIS A 171 26.63 16.90 23.68
N PHE A 172 27.50 15.94 23.33
CA PHE A 172 27.46 14.58 23.86
C PHE A 172 28.83 14.14 24.35
N THR A 173 28.86 13.43 25.47
CA THR A 173 30.06 12.77 25.95
C THR A 173 30.20 11.39 25.31
N PRO A 174 31.44 10.83 25.24
CA PRO A 174 31.63 9.47 24.70
C PRO A 174 30.79 8.43 25.45
N ASN A 175 29.75 7.90 24.82
CA ASN A 175 28.87 6.86 25.38
C ASN A 175 27.94 6.32 24.30
N THR A 176 27.12 5.34 24.65
CA THR A 176 26.05 4.80 23.79
C THR A 176 24.75 5.50 24.10
N TYR A 177 24.12 6.07 23.08
CA TYR A 177 22.86 6.80 23.19
C TYR A 177 21.80 6.17 22.29
N ALA A 178 20.53 6.26 22.70
CA ALA A 178 19.42 6.08 21.77
C ALA A 178 19.47 7.15 20.69
N PHE A 179 19.30 6.78 19.43
CA PHE A 179 19.44 7.74 18.32
C PHE A 179 18.39 8.86 18.37
N ASP A 180 17.21 8.61 18.92
CA ASP A 180 16.19 9.63 19.10
C ASP A 180 16.63 10.79 20.02
N GLU A 181 17.51 10.57 20.98
CA GLU A 181 18.08 11.62 21.81
C GLU A 181 18.94 12.60 20.98
N ILE A 182 19.68 12.08 20.01
CA ILE A 182 20.46 12.89 19.07
C ILE A 182 19.54 13.58 18.07
N ALA A 183 18.53 12.88 17.58
CA ALA A 183 17.55 13.41 16.63
C ALA A 183 16.71 14.58 17.21
N LYS A 184 16.55 14.67 18.51
CA LYS A 184 15.88 15.80 19.18
C LYS A 184 16.54 17.15 18.98
N LEU A 185 17.78 17.21 18.51
CA LEU A 185 18.45 18.47 18.16
C LEU A 185 17.88 19.14 16.91
N GLN A 186 17.11 18.42 16.12
CA GLN A 186 16.44 18.97 14.92
C GLN A 186 15.34 19.97 15.31
N SER A 187 15.25 21.08 14.58
CA SER A 187 14.20 22.09 14.78
C SER A 187 12.80 21.55 14.56
N SER A 188 12.63 20.59 13.66
CA SER A 188 11.36 19.89 13.42
C SER A 188 10.86 19.09 14.63
N LYS A 189 11.76 18.75 15.56
CA LYS A 189 11.47 18.05 16.82
C LYS A 189 11.66 18.95 18.06
N GLY A 190 11.65 20.25 17.86
CA GLY A 190 11.80 21.23 18.94
C GLY A 190 13.24 21.52 19.35
N GLY A 191 14.23 21.07 18.59
CA GLY A 191 15.64 21.33 18.83
C GLY A 191 16.16 22.63 18.19
N PRO A 192 17.39 23.03 18.52
CA PRO A 192 17.95 24.30 18.06
C PRO A 192 18.55 24.27 16.65
N MET A 193 18.72 23.10 16.05
CA MET A 193 19.40 22.94 14.75
C MET A 193 18.43 22.87 13.58
N SER A 194 18.70 23.66 12.52
CA SER A 194 18.04 23.50 11.23
C SER A 194 18.43 22.15 10.59
N ALA A 195 17.74 21.72 9.54
CA ALA A 195 18.06 20.48 8.83
C ALA A 195 19.52 20.44 8.35
N GLU A 196 20.01 21.55 7.78
CA GLU A 196 21.40 21.66 7.33
C GLU A 196 22.41 21.60 8.48
N GLN A 197 22.13 22.30 9.56
CA GLN A 197 22.97 22.30 10.77
C GLN A 197 23.02 20.90 11.40
N TYR A 198 21.91 20.20 11.43
CA TYR A 198 21.84 18.85 11.96
C TYR A 198 22.63 17.84 11.12
N HIS A 199 22.55 17.92 9.80
CA HIS A 199 23.37 17.08 8.92
C HIS A 199 24.86 17.38 9.07
N ALA A 200 25.25 18.63 9.15
CA ALA A 200 26.63 19.02 9.41
C ALA A 200 27.13 18.51 10.78
N PHE A 201 26.27 18.57 11.79
CA PHE A 201 26.57 18.02 13.11
C PHE A 201 26.80 16.51 13.09
N LEU A 202 25.93 15.75 12.37
CA LEU A 202 26.11 14.32 12.21
C LEU A 202 27.42 13.96 11.50
N ASP A 203 27.81 14.74 10.51
CA ASP A 203 29.05 14.52 9.76
C ASP A 203 30.31 14.77 10.61
N GLN A 204 30.22 15.61 11.63
CA GLN A 204 31.32 15.92 12.55
C GLN A 204 31.46 14.92 13.70
N LEU A 205 30.40 14.16 14.01
CA LEU A 205 30.45 13.16 15.08
C LEU A 205 31.41 12.03 14.72
N SER A 206 32.26 11.66 15.67
CA SER A 206 33.03 10.42 15.60
C SER A 206 32.20 9.29 16.20
N ILE A 207 31.72 8.39 15.36
CA ILE A 207 30.84 7.28 15.73
C ILE A 207 31.65 5.98 15.65
N SER A 208 31.72 5.25 16.76
CA SER A 208 32.46 3.99 16.82
C SER A 208 31.61 2.76 16.54
N ALA A 209 30.31 2.81 16.79
CA ALA A 209 29.39 1.71 16.58
C ALA A 209 27.94 2.19 16.45
N GLY A 210 27.09 1.35 15.91
CA GLY A 210 25.66 1.57 15.79
C GLY A 210 24.96 0.33 15.25
N ASN A 211 23.64 0.28 15.40
CA ASN A 211 22.82 -0.85 14.95
C ASN A 211 21.91 -0.48 13.77
N GLY A 212 22.30 0.51 12.97
CA GLY A 212 21.54 0.94 11.81
C GLY A 212 21.23 -0.17 10.81
N GLU A 213 22.10 -1.19 10.70
CA GLU A 213 21.85 -2.34 9.81
C GLU A 213 20.55 -3.12 10.09
N ALA A 214 19.86 -2.85 11.19
CA ALA A 214 18.60 -3.51 11.49
C ALA A 214 17.54 -3.34 10.38
N TRP A 215 17.59 -2.25 9.62
CA TRP A 215 16.70 -2.08 8.47
C TRP A 215 16.90 -3.16 7.41
N ARG A 216 18.11 -3.69 7.27
CA ARG A 216 18.42 -4.78 6.34
C ARG A 216 17.77 -6.08 6.77
N TYR A 217 17.75 -6.38 8.06
CA TYR A 217 17.08 -7.57 8.60
C TYR A 217 15.56 -7.50 8.39
N MET A 218 14.97 -6.32 8.55
CA MET A 218 13.54 -6.11 8.31
C MET A 218 13.18 -6.35 6.85
N LEU A 219 13.94 -5.80 5.91
CA LEU A 219 13.68 -5.92 4.49
C LEU A 219 13.92 -7.33 3.94
N VAL A 220 14.94 -8.03 4.42
CA VAL A 220 15.29 -9.36 3.91
C VAL A 220 14.23 -10.42 4.20
N LEU A 221 13.42 -10.23 5.23
CA LEU A 221 12.36 -11.19 5.59
C LEU A 221 11.31 -11.35 4.49
N CYS A 222 11.15 -10.37 3.62
CA CYS A 222 10.29 -10.45 2.44
C CYS A 222 10.74 -11.58 1.48
N SER A 223 12.00 -11.94 1.47
CA SER A 223 12.54 -12.99 0.61
C SER A 223 11.98 -14.38 0.95
N ILE A 224 11.60 -14.63 2.20
CA ILE A 224 11.06 -15.93 2.64
C ILE A 224 9.71 -16.23 1.99
N PRO A 225 8.67 -15.37 2.09
CA PRO A 225 7.43 -15.60 1.36
C PRO A 225 7.61 -15.59 -0.17
N ALA A 226 8.57 -14.82 -0.68
CA ALA A 226 8.87 -14.78 -2.12
C ALA A 226 9.37 -16.14 -2.63
N VAL A 227 10.27 -16.79 -1.92
CA VAL A 227 10.75 -18.14 -2.24
C VAL A 227 9.62 -19.16 -2.09
N ALA A 228 8.82 -19.06 -1.02
CA ALA A 228 7.67 -19.92 -0.80
C ALA A 228 6.66 -19.81 -1.95
N LEU A 229 6.36 -18.60 -2.42
CA LEU A 229 5.49 -18.35 -3.57
C LEU A 229 6.09 -18.97 -4.84
N TRP A 230 7.38 -18.75 -5.10
CA TRP A 230 8.04 -19.27 -6.29
C TRP A 230 8.01 -20.79 -6.37
N ILE A 231 8.28 -21.47 -5.26
CA ILE A 231 8.21 -22.93 -5.19
C ILE A 231 6.75 -23.41 -5.30
N GLY A 232 5.86 -22.83 -4.52
CA GLY A 232 4.47 -23.27 -4.42
C GLY A 232 3.68 -23.07 -5.72
N ILE A 233 3.84 -21.95 -6.37
CA ILE A 233 3.08 -21.65 -7.61
C ILE A 233 3.49 -22.56 -8.78
N ARG A 234 4.72 -23.03 -8.81
CA ARG A 234 5.18 -23.97 -9.82
C ARG A 234 4.50 -25.35 -9.71
N LEU A 235 4.03 -25.68 -8.53
CA LEU A 235 3.31 -26.93 -8.28
C LEU A 235 1.80 -26.78 -8.54
N MET A 236 1.31 -25.58 -8.77
CA MET A 236 -0.10 -25.30 -9.01
C MET A 236 -0.42 -25.34 -10.51
N PRO A 237 -1.67 -25.66 -10.90
CA PRO A 237 -2.09 -25.64 -12.29
C PRO A 237 -2.24 -24.20 -12.80
N GLU A 238 -2.10 -24.04 -14.12
CA GLU A 238 -2.45 -22.80 -14.82
C GLU A 238 -3.96 -22.60 -14.86
N SER A 239 -4.41 -21.37 -15.11
CA SER A 239 -5.82 -21.07 -15.32
C SER A 239 -6.40 -21.80 -16.52
N SER A 240 -7.47 -22.54 -16.31
CA SER A 240 -8.21 -23.21 -17.39
C SER A 240 -8.80 -22.23 -18.41
N ARG A 241 -9.26 -21.07 -17.93
CA ARG A 241 -9.79 -20.01 -18.81
C ARG A 241 -8.72 -19.40 -19.70
N TRP A 242 -7.50 -19.26 -19.21
CA TRP A 242 -6.37 -18.79 -20.03
C TRP A 242 -6.02 -19.82 -21.11
N TYR A 243 -6.01 -21.11 -20.80
CA TYR A 243 -5.80 -22.17 -21.80
C TYR A 243 -6.86 -22.12 -22.90
N LEU A 244 -8.13 -21.94 -22.55
CA LEU A 244 -9.21 -21.78 -23.54
C LEU A 244 -9.02 -20.53 -24.40
N ALA A 245 -8.56 -19.42 -23.83
CA ALA A 245 -8.26 -18.20 -24.57
C ALA A 245 -7.10 -18.39 -25.56
N LYS A 246 -6.21 -19.34 -25.31
CA LYS A 246 -5.12 -19.75 -26.20
C LYS A 246 -5.47 -20.95 -27.08
N GLU A 247 -6.73 -21.34 -27.11
CA GLU A 247 -7.24 -22.49 -27.91
C GLU A 247 -6.61 -23.84 -27.52
N ARG A 248 -6.25 -23.99 -26.23
CA ARG A 248 -5.66 -25.22 -25.67
C ARG A 248 -6.67 -25.96 -24.80
N LEU A 249 -7.68 -26.55 -25.43
CA LEU A 249 -8.79 -27.20 -24.76
C LEU A 249 -8.36 -28.36 -23.84
N TYR A 250 -7.46 -29.23 -24.31
CA TYR A 250 -7.00 -30.37 -23.50
C TYR A 250 -6.28 -29.95 -22.24
N ASP A 251 -5.45 -28.91 -22.32
CA ASP A 251 -4.75 -28.33 -21.17
C ASP A 251 -5.75 -27.70 -20.21
N ALA A 252 -6.78 -27.06 -20.72
CA ALA A 252 -7.85 -26.46 -19.90
C ALA A 252 -8.60 -27.53 -19.11
N ILE A 253 -8.94 -28.65 -19.74
CA ILE A 253 -9.60 -29.80 -19.09
C ILE A 253 -8.69 -30.40 -18.02
N GLY A 254 -7.40 -30.58 -18.31
CA GLY A 254 -6.40 -31.08 -17.36
C GLY A 254 -6.23 -30.19 -16.16
N ALA A 255 -6.16 -28.87 -16.36
CA ALA A 255 -6.09 -27.90 -15.28
C ALA A 255 -7.35 -27.94 -14.40
N LEU A 256 -8.52 -28.01 -15.01
CA LEU A 256 -9.79 -28.05 -14.29
C LEU A 256 -9.94 -29.32 -13.44
N LYS A 257 -9.51 -30.48 -13.95
CA LYS A 257 -9.49 -31.72 -13.18
C LYS A 257 -8.67 -31.67 -11.92
N ARG A 258 -7.59 -30.86 -11.88
CA ARG A 258 -6.72 -30.70 -10.71
C ARG A 258 -7.36 -29.85 -9.61
N VAL A 259 -8.32 -29.00 -9.91
CA VAL A 259 -8.86 -28.00 -8.99
C VAL A 259 -10.35 -28.18 -8.68
N ARG A 260 -11.01 -29.19 -9.25
CA ARG A 260 -12.43 -29.46 -9.02
C ARG A 260 -12.65 -30.82 -8.35
N VAL A 261 -13.61 -30.83 -7.45
CA VAL A 261 -14.14 -32.05 -6.83
C VAL A 261 -15.52 -32.31 -7.42
N PRO A 262 -15.69 -33.34 -8.30
CA PRO A 262 -16.94 -33.55 -9.02
C PRO A 262 -18.17 -33.68 -8.12
N GLU A 263 -18.00 -34.23 -6.93
CA GLU A 263 -19.08 -34.43 -5.96
C GLU A 263 -19.64 -33.12 -5.41
N LYS A 264 -18.79 -32.07 -5.32
CA LYS A 264 -19.14 -30.75 -4.75
C LYS A 264 -19.31 -29.66 -5.79
N ASP A 265 -18.53 -29.73 -6.86
CA ASP A 265 -18.40 -28.65 -7.85
C ASP A 265 -19.17 -28.97 -9.15
N GLY A 266 -19.75 -30.15 -9.27
CA GLY A 266 -20.51 -30.59 -10.43
C GLY A 266 -19.66 -31.21 -11.55
N SER A 267 -20.27 -31.43 -12.71
CA SER A 267 -19.59 -32.03 -13.86
C SER A 267 -18.55 -31.11 -14.47
N ILE A 268 -17.35 -31.62 -14.68
CA ILE A 268 -16.29 -30.91 -15.39
C ILE A 268 -16.66 -30.64 -16.85
N GLU A 269 -17.39 -31.55 -17.49
CA GLU A 269 -17.84 -31.41 -18.86
C GLU A 269 -18.80 -30.22 -19.02
N ASP A 270 -19.77 -30.10 -18.13
CA ASP A 270 -20.72 -28.98 -18.13
C ASP A 270 -20.01 -27.66 -17.91
N GLU A 271 -19.05 -27.58 -16.98
CA GLU A 271 -18.27 -26.38 -16.71
C GLU A 271 -17.42 -26.00 -17.92
N ILE A 272 -16.76 -26.95 -18.58
CA ILE A 272 -16.00 -26.69 -19.82
C ILE A 272 -16.90 -26.16 -20.93
N MET A 273 -18.11 -26.70 -21.08
CA MET A 273 -19.06 -26.20 -22.08
C MET A 273 -19.50 -24.77 -21.81
N GLU A 274 -19.80 -24.43 -20.54
CA GLU A 274 -20.11 -23.06 -20.13
C GLU A 274 -18.95 -22.12 -20.41
N MET A 275 -17.71 -22.53 -20.12
CA MET A 275 -16.52 -21.75 -20.38
C MET A 275 -16.26 -21.51 -21.87
N VAL A 276 -16.52 -22.51 -22.71
CA VAL A 276 -16.39 -22.38 -24.17
C VAL A 276 -17.44 -21.41 -24.72
N GLU A 277 -18.68 -21.45 -24.24
CA GLU A 277 -19.73 -20.51 -24.61
C GLU A 277 -19.36 -19.09 -24.16
N ALA A 278 -18.89 -18.91 -22.92
CA ALA A 278 -18.44 -17.63 -22.40
C ALA A 278 -17.26 -17.07 -23.22
N ARG A 279 -16.33 -17.92 -23.66
CA ARG A 279 -15.21 -17.50 -24.51
C ARG A 279 -15.68 -17.05 -25.90
N GLN A 280 -16.72 -17.67 -26.44
CA GLN A 280 -17.29 -17.23 -27.71
C GLN A 280 -17.91 -15.84 -27.60
N HIS A 281 -18.64 -15.57 -26.52
CA HIS A 281 -19.16 -14.23 -26.24
C HIS A 281 -18.05 -13.21 -26.06
N GLU A 282 -16.99 -13.55 -25.34
CA GLU A 282 -15.83 -12.68 -25.17
C GLU A 282 -15.17 -12.32 -26.51
N LYS A 283 -15.04 -13.28 -27.43
CA LYS A 283 -14.50 -13.00 -28.78
C LYS A 283 -15.35 -12.00 -29.55
N ASP A 284 -16.67 -12.14 -29.44
CA ASP A 284 -17.59 -11.21 -30.07
C ASP A 284 -17.47 -9.80 -29.47
N GLU A 285 -17.33 -9.71 -28.14
CA GLU A 285 -17.08 -8.46 -27.44
C GLU A 285 -15.71 -7.86 -27.77
N GLU A 286 -14.66 -8.68 -27.87
CA GLU A 286 -13.31 -8.22 -28.25
C GLU A 286 -13.30 -7.56 -29.63
N SER A 287 -14.10 -8.06 -30.56
CA SER A 287 -14.25 -7.45 -31.88
C SER A 287 -14.93 -6.06 -31.83
N GLN A 288 -15.67 -5.77 -30.74
CA GLN A 288 -16.36 -4.49 -30.50
C GLN A 288 -15.59 -3.57 -29.57
N ARG A 289 -14.43 -3.98 -29.04
CA ARG A 289 -13.61 -3.14 -28.15
C ARG A 289 -13.17 -1.86 -28.85
N LYS A 290 -13.31 -0.76 -28.15
CA LYS A 290 -12.91 0.57 -28.61
C LYS A 290 -11.65 1.03 -27.87
N GLY A 291 -10.82 1.80 -28.58
CA GLY A 291 -9.59 2.34 -28.04
C GLY A 291 -9.77 3.64 -27.23
N PHE A 292 -8.68 4.12 -26.66
CA PHE A 292 -8.65 5.35 -25.88
C PHE A 292 -9.13 6.57 -26.67
N SER A 293 -8.84 6.61 -27.97
CA SER A 293 -9.32 7.69 -28.85
C SER A 293 -10.85 7.78 -28.92
N HIS A 294 -11.55 6.65 -28.90
CA HIS A 294 -13.00 6.62 -28.85
C HIS A 294 -13.54 7.20 -27.54
N VAL A 295 -12.92 6.87 -26.41
CA VAL A 295 -13.28 7.43 -25.11
C VAL A 295 -13.12 8.93 -25.10
N MET A 296 -12.03 9.44 -25.65
CA MET A 296 -11.76 10.87 -25.71
C MET A 296 -12.67 11.62 -26.69
N ALA A 297 -13.14 10.95 -27.75
CA ALA A 297 -14.05 11.53 -28.73
C ALA A 297 -15.51 11.54 -28.27
N THR A 298 -15.90 10.74 -27.29
CA THR A 298 -17.29 10.62 -26.82
C THR A 298 -17.45 11.41 -25.51
N PRO A 299 -18.28 12.48 -25.48
CA PRO A 299 -18.35 13.36 -24.30
C PRO A 299 -18.76 12.68 -22.99
N TRP A 300 -19.75 11.79 -23.02
CA TRP A 300 -20.20 11.10 -21.81
C TRP A 300 -19.17 10.10 -21.28
N LEU A 301 -18.41 9.44 -22.16
CA LEU A 301 -17.30 8.57 -21.76
C LEU A 301 -16.15 9.35 -21.13
N ARG A 302 -15.83 10.53 -21.65
CA ARG A 302 -14.84 11.41 -21.00
C ARG A 302 -15.27 11.81 -19.60
N LYS A 303 -16.53 12.17 -19.42
CA LYS A 303 -17.07 12.53 -18.11
C LYS A 303 -16.98 11.35 -17.16
N LEU A 304 -17.35 10.15 -17.61
CA LEU A 304 -17.30 8.94 -16.83
C LEU A 304 -15.85 8.57 -16.46
N LEU A 305 -14.91 8.73 -17.39
CA LEU A 305 -13.48 8.53 -17.13
C LEU A 305 -12.95 9.47 -16.05
N LEU A 306 -13.33 10.76 -16.12
CA LEU A 306 -12.94 11.74 -15.10
C LEU A 306 -13.51 11.39 -13.73
N VAL A 307 -14.75 10.92 -13.67
CA VAL A 307 -15.34 10.44 -12.41
C VAL A 307 -14.60 9.22 -11.89
N GLY A 308 -14.24 8.28 -12.75
CA GLY A 308 -13.46 7.10 -12.37
C GLY A 308 -12.05 7.44 -11.87
N ILE A 309 -11.37 8.35 -12.53
CA ILE A 309 -10.05 8.86 -12.10
C ILE A 309 -10.18 9.57 -10.75
N PHE A 310 -11.19 10.42 -10.58
CA PHE A 310 -11.45 11.09 -9.31
C PHE A 310 -11.68 10.08 -8.18
N LEU A 311 -12.50 9.07 -8.42
CA LEU A 311 -12.77 8.00 -7.46
C LEU A 311 -11.48 7.25 -7.07
N ALA A 312 -10.66 6.91 -8.04
CA ALA A 312 -9.37 6.26 -7.82
C ALA A 312 -8.41 7.14 -7.01
N VAL A 313 -8.33 8.41 -7.32
CA VAL A 313 -7.49 9.39 -6.61
C VAL A 313 -7.99 9.62 -5.19
N VAL A 314 -9.30 9.65 -4.96
CA VAL A 314 -9.90 9.76 -3.62
C VAL A 314 -9.42 8.63 -2.69
N ASN A 315 -9.24 7.43 -3.21
CA ASN A 315 -8.69 6.32 -2.41
C ASN A 315 -7.34 6.68 -1.77
N GLN A 316 -6.53 7.46 -2.45
CA GLN A 316 -5.19 7.85 -2.00
C GLN A 316 -5.15 9.17 -1.23
N THR A 317 -6.06 10.10 -1.54
CA THR A 317 -6.12 11.40 -0.85
C THR A 317 -6.58 11.31 0.61
N THR A 318 -7.07 10.15 1.04
CA THR A 318 -7.32 9.86 2.46
C THR A 318 -6.04 9.99 3.29
N GLY A 319 -4.88 9.85 2.67
CA GLY A 319 -3.60 9.86 3.38
C GLY A 319 -3.27 8.53 4.07
N VAL A 320 -3.89 7.44 3.65
CA VAL A 320 -3.66 6.11 4.24
C VAL A 320 -2.18 5.72 4.28
N ASN A 321 -1.43 6.07 3.25
CA ASN A 321 0.00 5.77 3.19
C ASN A 321 0.84 6.63 4.12
N THR A 322 0.33 7.79 4.57
CA THR A 322 1.02 8.58 5.59
C THR A 322 1.09 7.84 6.92
N VAL A 323 0.08 7.04 7.22
CA VAL A 323 0.07 6.16 8.41
C VAL A 323 0.85 4.87 8.13
N MET A 324 0.65 4.24 6.99
CA MET A 324 1.29 2.96 6.68
C MET A 324 2.81 3.06 6.58
N TYR A 325 3.33 4.12 5.97
CA TYR A 325 4.78 4.30 5.78
C TYR A 325 5.44 5.11 6.89
N TYR A 326 4.73 6.05 7.50
CA TYR A 326 5.34 7.09 8.32
C TYR A 326 4.75 7.22 9.72
N ALA A 327 3.87 6.32 10.15
CA ALA A 327 3.29 6.43 11.50
C ALA A 327 4.34 6.48 12.61
N PRO A 328 5.40 5.64 12.61
CA PRO A 328 6.45 5.78 13.62
C PRO A 328 7.10 7.16 13.62
N LYS A 329 7.37 7.73 12.45
CA LYS A 329 7.93 9.07 12.33
C LYS A 329 6.98 10.14 12.88
N VAL A 330 5.71 10.07 12.55
CA VAL A 330 4.68 10.99 13.04
C VAL A 330 4.58 10.92 14.56
N LEU A 331 4.60 9.72 15.12
CA LEU A 331 4.58 9.51 16.57
C LEU A 331 5.85 10.03 17.26
N GLU A 332 7.00 9.96 16.61
CA GLU A 332 8.23 10.58 17.11
C GLU A 332 8.12 12.10 17.14
N TYR A 333 7.55 12.72 16.12
CA TYR A 333 7.25 14.17 16.13
C TYR A 333 6.30 14.55 17.27
N ALA A 334 5.43 13.65 17.68
CA ALA A 334 4.54 13.83 18.82
C ALA A 334 5.21 13.61 20.19
N GLY A 335 6.49 13.24 20.19
CA GLY A 335 7.28 13.05 21.40
C GLY A 335 7.42 11.61 21.88
N MET A 336 6.92 10.63 21.15
CA MET A 336 7.11 9.22 21.46
C MET A 336 8.53 8.77 21.10
N SER A 337 9.12 7.84 21.87
CA SER A 337 10.42 7.28 21.53
C SER A 337 10.35 6.46 20.23
N THR A 338 11.46 6.37 19.50
CA THR A 338 11.51 5.58 18.25
C THR A 338 11.11 4.13 18.47
N SER A 339 11.63 3.51 19.51
CA SER A 339 11.30 2.11 19.84
C SER A 339 9.81 1.91 20.12
N ALA A 340 9.21 2.79 20.93
CA ALA A 340 7.78 2.75 21.20
C ALA A 340 6.94 3.01 19.95
N SER A 341 7.38 3.91 19.08
CA SER A 341 6.69 4.25 17.82
C SER A 341 6.64 3.06 16.86
N ILE A 342 7.73 2.34 16.71
CA ILE A 342 7.79 1.13 15.86
C ILE A 342 6.84 0.05 16.41
N THR A 343 6.85 -0.16 17.71
CA THR A 343 5.96 -1.13 18.36
C THR A 343 4.50 -0.71 18.26
N ALA A 344 4.20 0.57 18.38
CA ALA A 344 2.84 1.12 18.31
C ALA A 344 2.20 0.91 16.92
N GLN A 345 2.99 0.81 15.86
CA GLN A 345 2.47 0.57 14.51
C GLN A 345 1.71 -0.77 14.39
N VAL A 346 1.97 -1.72 15.26
CA VAL A 346 1.21 -2.99 15.31
C VAL A 346 -0.28 -2.73 15.56
N ALA A 347 -0.62 -1.73 16.38
CA ALA A 347 -2.02 -1.36 16.63
C ALA A 347 -2.72 -0.92 15.33
N ASN A 348 -2.06 -0.14 14.49
CA ASN A 348 -2.58 0.27 13.19
C ASN A 348 -2.78 -0.93 12.26
N GLY A 349 -1.86 -1.90 12.27
CA GLY A 349 -1.99 -3.14 11.51
C GLY A 349 -3.18 -3.99 11.95
N VAL A 350 -3.40 -4.15 13.24
CA VAL A 350 -4.55 -4.86 13.79
C VAL A 350 -5.86 -4.18 13.38
N MET A 351 -5.93 -2.87 13.50
CA MET A 351 -7.12 -2.09 13.10
C MET A 351 -7.37 -2.17 11.60
N SER A 352 -6.35 -2.27 10.77
CA SER A 352 -6.49 -2.50 9.32
C SER A 352 -7.12 -3.85 9.01
N VAL A 353 -6.72 -4.91 9.70
CA VAL A 353 -7.30 -6.25 9.53
C VAL A 353 -8.77 -6.26 9.96
N ILE A 354 -9.08 -5.69 11.12
CA ILE A 354 -10.46 -5.57 11.60
C ILE A 354 -11.30 -4.74 10.64
N GLY A 355 -10.77 -3.62 10.15
CA GLY A 355 -11.44 -2.76 9.18
C GLY A 355 -11.75 -3.47 7.87
N SER A 356 -10.82 -4.23 7.33
CA SER A 356 -11.05 -5.03 6.12
C SER A 356 -12.14 -6.09 6.31
N ALA A 357 -12.19 -6.74 7.45
CA ALA A 357 -13.25 -7.69 7.77
C ALA A 357 -14.62 -7.01 7.84
N ILE A 358 -14.70 -5.83 8.46
CA ILE A 358 -15.92 -5.02 8.51
C ILE A 358 -16.32 -4.56 7.10
N GLY A 359 -15.37 -4.21 6.26
CA GLY A 359 -15.60 -3.74 4.89
C GLY A 359 -16.31 -4.77 4.01
N ILE A 360 -15.99 -6.03 4.17
CA ILE A 360 -16.67 -7.13 3.46
C ILE A 360 -18.16 -7.17 3.84
N TRP A 361 -18.46 -6.97 5.10
CA TRP A 361 -19.86 -6.91 5.58
C TRP A 361 -20.58 -5.66 5.08
N LEU A 362 -19.94 -4.50 5.12
CA LEU A 362 -20.53 -3.22 4.70
C LEU A 362 -20.93 -3.22 3.22
N ILE A 363 -20.10 -3.78 2.36
CA ILE A 363 -20.34 -3.79 0.92
C ILE A 363 -21.58 -4.62 0.54
N LEU A 364 -21.93 -5.61 1.35
CA LEU A 364 -23.09 -6.46 1.15
C LEU A 364 -24.38 -5.79 1.61
N LYS A 365 -24.34 -4.90 2.63
CA LYS A 365 -25.54 -4.34 3.28
C LYS A 365 -25.88 -2.92 2.85
N PHE A 366 -24.91 -2.08 2.58
CA PHE A 366 -25.11 -0.65 2.40
C PHE A 366 -24.83 -0.22 0.95
N ARG A 367 -25.38 0.94 0.57
CA ARG A 367 -25.12 1.56 -0.73
C ARG A 367 -23.70 2.09 -0.78
N ARG A 368 -23.00 1.83 -1.88
CA ARG A 368 -21.58 2.21 -2.05
C ARG A 368 -21.36 3.70 -1.89
N ARG A 369 -22.21 4.52 -2.49
CA ARG A 369 -22.11 5.98 -2.43
C ARG A 369 -22.18 6.51 -1.01
N GLN A 370 -23.14 6.06 -0.24
CA GLN A 370 -23.35 6.51 1.16
C GLN A 370 -22.19 6.10 2.04
N VAL A 371 -21.72 4.87 1.91
CA VAL A 371 -20.58 4.37 2.70
C VAL A 371 -19.31 5.13 2.35
N LEU A 372 -19.05 5.38 1.08
CA LEU A 372 -17.86 6.11 0.64
C LEU A 372 -17.86 7.56 1.16
N ILE A 373 -18.98 8.26 1.04
CA ILE A 373 -19.10 9.64 1.53
C ILE A 373 -18.93 9.70 3.04
N GLY A 374 -19.58 8.81 3.76
CA GLY A 374 -19.44 8.70 5.22
C GLY A 374 -18.01 8.40 5.65
N ASP A 375 -17.33 7.52 4.93
CA ASP A 375 -15.92 7.20 5.14
C ASP A 375 -15.02 8.42 4.99
N VAL A 376 -15.14 9.13 3.89
CA VAL A 376 -14.31 10.31 3.60
C VAL A 376 -14.56 11.42 4.63
N ILE A 377 -15.79 11.60 5.09
CA ILE A 377 -16.09 12.54 6.19
C ILE A 377 -15.42 12.08 7.49
N GLY A 378 -15.52 10.81 7.85
CA GLY A 378 -14.88 10.23 9.03
C GLY A 378 -13.35 10.37 8.99
N VAL A 379 -12.75 10.12 7.84
CA VAL A 379 -11.32 10.34 7.58
C VAL A 379 -10.94 11.80 7.79
N GLY A 380 -11.70 12.72 7.22
CA GLY A 380 -11.46 14.15 7.39
C GLY A 380 -11.51 14.59 8.85
N ILE A 381 -12.50 14.11 9.60
CA ILE A 381 -12.64 14.41 11.03
C ILE A 381 -11.47 13.85 11.84
N THR A 382 -11.05 12.61 11.60
CA THR A 382 -9.92 12.01 12.34
C THR A 382 -8.61 12.71 12.02
N LEU A 383 -8.37 13.08 10.77
CA LEU A 383 -7.16 13.82 10.37
C LEU A 383 -7.13 15.23 10.98
N LEU A 384 -8.28 15.91 11.04
CA LEU A 384 -8.38 17.20 11.75
C LEU A 384 -8.16 17.05 13.25
N GLY A 385 -8.60 15.94 13.83
CA GLY A 385 -8.30 15.61 15.23
C GLY A 385 -6.82 15.44 15.50
N ILE A 386 -6.09 14.76 14.60
CA ILE A 386 -4.64 14.63 14.66
C ILE A 386 -3.98 16.02 14.50
N ALA A 387 -4.44 16.82 13.55
CA ALA A 387 -3.95 18.18 13.33
C ALA A 387 -4.14 19.07 14.56
N ALA A 388 -5.31 19.02 15.17
CA ALA A 388 -5.60 19.78 16.39
C ALA A 388 -4.71 19.35 17.56
N THR A 389 -4.47 18.06 17.71
CA THR A 389 -3.56 17.53 18.75
C THR A 389 -2.14 18.04 18.55
N PHE A 390 -1.63 18.04 17.33
CA PHE A 390 -0.31 18.63 17.02
C PHE A 390 -0.27 20.12 17.30
N GLN A 391 -1.27 20.85 16.83
CA GLN A 391 -1.26 22.32 16.91
C GLN A 391 -1.44 22.85 18.34
N PHE A 392 -2.31 22.24 19.13
CA PHE A 392 -2.66 22.76 20.44
C PHE A 392 -1.92 22.11 21.61
N PHE A 393 -1.46 20.88 21.47
CA PHE A 393 -0.87 20.14 22.58
C PHE A 393 0.60 19.75 22.35
N ILE A 394 1.10 19.78 21.14
CA ILE A 394 2.48 19.41 20.81
C ILE A 394 3.30 20.61 20.35
N ALA A 395 2.81 21.41 19.42
CA ALA A 395 3.54 22.56 18.88
C ALA A 395 3.97 23.60 19.93
N PRO A 396 3.15 23.96 20.96
CA PRO A 396 3.59 24.86 22.01
C PRO A 396 4.79 24.32 22.80
N HIS A 397 4.83 23.03 23.09
CA HIS A 397 5.97 22.40 23.77
C HIS A 397 7.22 22.38 22.90
N MET A 398 7.07 22.14 21.60
CA MET A 398 8.18 22.18 20.64
C MET A 398 8.78 23.59 20.54
N ALA A 399 7.93 24.62 20.48
CA ALA A 399 8.37 26.01 20.40
C ALA A 399 9.14 26.45 21.65
N ASN A 400 8.77 25.93 22.82
CA ASN A 400 9.38 26.24 24.11
C ASN A 400 10.52 25.30 24.51
N HIS A 401 10.89 24.36 23.62
CA HIS A 401 11.89 23.30 23.87
C HIS A 401 11.57 22.46 25.11
N THR A 402 10.29 22.26 25.41
CA THR A 402 9.80 21.41 26.49
C THR A 402 9.31 20.07 25.96
N THR A 403 9.19 19.07 26.84
CA THR A 403 8.70 17.75 26.45
C THR A 403 7.18 17.78 26.31
N PRO A 404 6.61 17.34 25.16
CA PRO A 404 5.16 17.24 25.01
C PRO A 404 4.55 16.26 26.00
N PRO A 405 3.25 16.41 26.36
CA PRO A 405 2.57 15.46 27.23
C PRO A 405 2.55 14.05 26.59
N THR A 406 2.83 13.04 27.37
CA THR A 406 2.84 11.64 26.88
C THR A 406 1.48 11.22 26.31
N TRP A 407 0.39 11.66 26.91
CA TRP A 407 -0.95 11.34 26.43
C TRP A 407 -1.25 11.87 25.02
N ALA A 408 -0.60 12.96 24.60
CA ALA A 408 -0.79 13.53 23.26
C ALA A 408 -0.37 12.56 22.14
N ALA A 409 0.80 11.92 22.30
CA ALA A 409 1.27 10.91 21.35
C ALA A 409 0.32 9.69 21.31
N TYR A 410 -0.16 9.24 22.44
CA TYR A 410 -1.13 8.14 22.50
C TYR A 410 -2.50 8.53 21.94
N LEU A 411 -2.94 9.77 22.09
CA LEU A 411 -4.15 10.27 21.42
C LEU A 411 -3.99 10.25 19.89
N ILE A 412 -2.84 10.66 19.38
CA ILE A 412 -2.54 10.58 17.94
C ILE A 412 -2.54 9.14 17.48
N LEU A 413 -1.94 8.22 18.22
CA LEU A 413 -1.98 6.79 17.90
C LEU A 413 -3.43 6.26 17.87
N GLY A 414 -4.25 6.62 18.84
CA GLY A 414 -5.66 6.24 18.88
C GLY A 414 -6.44 6.76 17.67
N LEU A 415 -6.22 8.02 17.30
CA LEU A 415 -6.83 8.63 16.11
C LEU A 415 -6.34 7.97 14.81
N MET A 416 -5.05 7.65 14.70
CA MET A 416 -4.52 6.88 13.58
C MET A 416 -5.17 5.50 13.47
N SER A 417 -5.36 4.82 14.58
CA SER A 417 -5.99 3.49 14.61
C SER A 417 -7.44 3.55 14.17
N VAL A 418 -8.19 4.54 14.62
CA VAL A 418 -9.57 4.80 14.15
C VAL A 418 -9.59 5.16 12.67
N PHE A 419 -8.66 5.98 12.22
CA PHE A 419 -8.47 6.32 10.81
C PHE A 419 -8.24 5.08 9.96
N MET A 420 -7.35 4.18 10.38
CA MET A 420 -7.06 2.94 9.65
C MET A 420 -8.28 2.01 9.62
N LEU A 421 -9.03 1.92 10.72
CA LEU A 421 -10.29 1.17 10.76
C LEU A 421 -11.29 1.70 9.72
N ILE A 422 -11.49 3.00 9.68
CA ILE A 422 -12.42 3.66 8.76
C ILE A 422 -11.99 3.46 7.31
N VAL A 423 -10.74 3.76 6.98
CA VAL A 423 -10.22 3.66 5.62
C VAL A 423 -10.29 2.22 5.10
N GLN A 424 -9.87 1.25 5.89
CA GLN A 424 -9.85 -0.14 5.46
C GLN A 424 -11.25 -0.77 5.43
N SER A 425 -12.20 -0.27 6.22
CA SER A 425 -13.56 -0.80 6.22
C SER A 425 -14.38 -0.39 5.00
N SER A 426 -14.08 0.73 4.37
CA SER A 426 -14.91 1.26 3.29
C SER A 426 -14.12 1.67 2.05
N ASN A 427 -13.25 2.65 2.17
CA ASN A 427 -12.57 3.23 1.02
C ASN A 427 -11.75 2.18 0.23
N GLY A 428 -10.98 1.36 0.93
CA GLY A 428 -10.15 0.32 0.30
C GLY A 428 -10.95 -0.72 -0.48
N THR A 429 -12.16 -1.06 -0.03
CA THR A 429 -12.99 -2.08 -0.68
C THR A 429 -13.95 -1.48 -1.69
N ILE A 430 -14.62 -0.38 -1.34
CA ILE A 430 -15.70 0.21 -2.14
C ILE A 430 -15.18 0.85 -3.42
N VAL A 431 -14.06 1.56 -3.36
CA VAL A 431 -13.48 2.20 -4.55
C VAL A 431 -13.17 1.15 -5.63
N TRP A 432 -12.54 0.05 -5.27
CA TRP A 432 -12.23 -1.03 -6.22
C TRP A 432 -13.48 -1.65 -6.81
N THR A 433 -14.52 -1.86 -5.99
CA THR A 433 -15.79 -2.41 -6.44
C THR A 433 -16.47 -1.45 -7.41
N MET A 434 -16.57 -0.18 -7.07
CA MET A 434 -17.18 0.84 -7.93
C MET A 434 -16.45 1.00 -9.25
N MET A 435 -15.11 1.00 -9.24
CA MET A 435 -14.32 1.09 -10.47
C MET A 435 -14.61 -0.07 -11.42
N GLY A 436 -14.91 -1.26 -10.90
CA GLY A 436 -15.34 -2.41 -11.71
C GLY A 436 -16.76 -2.29 -12.25
N GLU A 437 -17.61 -1.48 -11.61
CA GLU A 437 -19.05 -1.39 -11.91
C GLU A 437 -19.43 -0.20 -12.80
N ILE A 438 -18.66 0.89 -12.80
CA ILE A 438 -19.09 2.13 -13.48
C ILE A 438 -18.74 2.22 -14.97
N PHE A 439 -17.78 1.43 -15.46
CA PHE A 439 -17.32 1.54 -16.83
C PHE A 439 -18.07 0.59 -17.78
N PRO A 440 -18.46 1.05 -18.99
CA PRO A 440 -19.06 0.19 -20.01
C PRO A 440 -18.11 -0.93 -20.45
N ALA A 441 -18.66 -2.09 -20.81
CA ALA A 441 -17.90 -3.29 -21.14
C ALA A 441 -16.89 -3.10 -22.29
N ASN A 442 -17.28 -2.34 -23.34
CA ASN A 442 -16.47 -2.12 -24.54
C ASN A 442 -15.23 -1.24 -24.31
N VAL A 443 -15.19 -0.46 -23.22
CA VAL A 443 -14.09 0.45 -22.89
C VAL A 443 -13.56 0.22 -21.46
N ARG A 444 -14.10 -0.74 -20.74
CA ARG A 444 -13.78 -1.00 -19.32
C ARG A 444 -12.30 -1.19 -19.06
N GLY A 445 -11.62 -2.00 -19.86
CA GLY A 445 -10.20 -2.28 -19.66
C GLY A 445 -9.34 -1.04 -19.74
N ILE A 446 -9.56 -0.19 -20.74
CA ILE A 446 -8.79 1.06 -20.93
C ILE A 446 -9.12 2.08 -19.85
N MET A 447 -10.40 2.29 -19.55
CA MET A 447 -10.83 3.27 -18.57
C MET A 447 -10.38 2.88 -17.16
N ASN A 448 -10.55 1.61 -16.80
CA ASN A 448 -10.12 1.09 -15.49
C ASN A 448 -8.59 1.14 -15.34
N GLY A 449 -7.87 0.73 -16.37
CA GLY A 449 -6.40 0.79 -16.38
C GLY A 449 -5.87 2.22 -16.22
N THR A 450 -6.48 3.19 -16.91
CA THR A 450 -6.13 4.61 -16.78
C THR A 450 -6.41 5.12 -15.38
N ALA A 451 -7.56 4.79 -14.80
CA ALA A 451 -7.92 5.18 -13.44
C ALA A 451 -6.95 4.60 -12.40
N ILE A 452 -6.60 3.33 -12.51
CA ILE A 452 -5.63 2.67 -11.60
C ILE A 452 -4.24 3.28 -11.73
N PHE A 453 -3.80 3.57 -12.95
CA PHE A 453 -2.52 4.27 -13.17
C PHE A 453 -2.49 5.63 -12.48
N CYS A 454 -3.56 6.42 -12.61
CA CYS A 454 -3.70 7.70 -11.91
C CYS A 454 -3.71 7.53 -10.40
N MET A 455 -4.33 6.48 -9.89
CA MET A 455 -4.34 6.15 -8.47
C MET A 455 -2.92 5.92 -7.93
N TRP A 456 -2.13 5.08 -8.58
CA TRP A 456 -0.76 4.81 -8.15
C TRP A 456 0.14 6.03 -8.28
N THR A 457 -0.07 6.85 -9.30
CA THR A 457 0.66 8.11 -9.48
C THR A 457 0.34 9.10 -8.36
N ALA A 458 -0.93 9.27 -8.01
CA ALA A 458 -1.33 10.10 -6.88
C ALA A 458 -0.74 9.60 -5.55
N ASN A 459 -0.74 8.32 -5.35
CA ASN A 459 -0.11 7.69 -4.18
C ASN A 459 1.39 7.99 -4.11
N ALA A 460 2.10 7.87 -5.23
CA ALA A 460 3.52 8.19 -5.31
C ALA A 460 3.79 9.67 -4.94
N ILE A 461 2.99 10.58 -5.44
CA ILE A 461 3.12 12.02 -5.15
C ILE A 461 2.90 12.29 -3.66
N ILE A 462 1.84 11.74 -3.08
CA ILE A 462 1.52 11.92 -1.65
C ILE A 462 2.63 11.34 -0.77
N THR A 463 3.08 10.14 -1.06
CA THR A 463 4.13 9.45 -0.28
C THR A 463 5.46 10.19 -0.36
N TRP A 464 5.80 10.73 -1.52
CA TRP A 464 7.06 11.45 -1.73
C TRP A 464 7.05 12.82 -1.04
N THR A 465 5.94 13.52 -1.08
CA THR A 465 5.82 14.89 -0.55
C THR A 465 5.56 14.94 0.95
N PHE A 466 5.07 13.88 1.56
CA PHE A 466 4.68 13.90 2.98
C PHE A 466 5.86 14.15 3.94
N PRO A 467 7.02 13.46 3.84
CA PRO A 467 8.13 13.73 4.76
C PRO A 467 8.64 15.17 4.72
N PRO A 468 8.87 15.79 3.54
CA PRO A 468 9.22 17.21 3.48
C PRO A 468 8.14 18.13 4.09
N MET A 469 6.87 17.83 3.90
CA MET A 469 5.79 18.60 4.51
C MET A 469 5.82 18.54 6.03
N MET A 470 6.02 17.36 6.61
CA MET A 470 6.14 17.19 8.05
C MET A 470 7.34 17.95 8.62
N GLU A 471 8.44 17.94 7.91
CA GLU A 471 9.66 18.63 8.34
C GLU A 471 9.53 20.15 8.27
N THR A 472 8.94 20.68 7.20
CA THR A 472 8.87 22.13 6.94
C THR A 472 7.63 22.80 7.53
N LEU A 473 6.45 22.17 7.43
CA LEU A 473 5.17 22.72 7.85
C LEU A 473 4.74 22.27 9.25
N GLY A 474 5.30 21.16 9.73
CA GLY A 474 4.87 20.54 10.98
C GLY A 474 3.59 19.70 10.83
N GLY A 475 3.31 18.90 11.88
CA GLY A 475 2.18 17.99 11.86
C GLY A 475 0.81 18.67 11.83
N GLY A 476 0.67 19.79 12.53
CA GLY A 476 -0.59 20.54 12.59
C GLY A 476 -1.05 21.02 11.21
N ILE A 477 -0.20 21.67 10.46
CA ILE A 477 -0.51 22.20 9.13
C ILE A 477 -0.68 21.06 8.13
N THR A 478 0.20 20.09 8.13
CA THR A 478 0.16 18.94 7.20
C THR A 478 -1.15 18.16 7.32
N TYR A 479 -1.54 17.79 8.52
CA TYR A 479 -2.79 17.06 8.73
C TYR A 479 -4.04 17.92 8.57
N THR A 480 -3.96 19.22 8.78
CA THR A 480 -5.04 20.15 8.45
C THR A 480 -5.29 20.17 6.94
N ILE A 481 -4.23 20.21 6.13
CA ILE A 481 -4.35 20.15 4.67
C ILE A 481 -5.06 18.87 4.24
N TYR A 482 -4.63 17.71 4.72
CA TYR A 482 -5.26 16.43 4.38
C TYR A 482 -6.71 16.34 4.90
N GLY A 483 -6.98 16.80 6.11
CA GLY A 483 -8.32 16.78 6.70
C GLY A 483 -9.30 17.66 5.92
N VAL A 484 -8.92 18.87 5.59
CA VAL A 484 -9.74 19.80 4.79
C VAL A 484 -9.94 19.26 3.38
N LEU A 485 -8.88 18.70 2.77
CA LEU A 485 -8.97 18.08 1.45
C LEU A 485 -10.02 16.95 1.43
N ASN A 486 -10.05 16.11 2.45
CA ASN A 486 -11.03 15.02 2.53
C ASN A 486 -12.45 15.54 2.71
N LEU A 487 -12.67 16.60 3.48
CA LEU A 487 -13.99 17.21 3.62
C LEU A 487 -14.47 17.84 2.30
N VAL A 488 -13.57 18.49 1.56
CA VAL A 488 -13.87 19.02 0.21
C VAL A 488 -14.21 17.87 -0.75
N VAL A 489 -13.43 16.79 -0.71
CA VAL A 489 -13.69 15.58 -1.50
C VAL A 489 -15.05 14.99 -1.18
N ALA A 490 -15.46 14.95 0.08
CA ALA A 490 -16.79 14.47 0.48
C ALA A 490 -17.92 15.31 -0.17
N VAL A 491 -17.78 16.63 -0.23
CA VAL A 491 -18.74 17.53 -0.89
C VAL A 491 -18.80 17.25 -2.39
N VAL A 492 -17.65 17.07 -3.03
CA VAL A 492 -17.58 16.78 -4.47
C VAL A 492 -18.19 15.41 -4.77
N LEU A 493 -17.89 14.39 -3.96
CA LEU A 493 -18.49 13.04 -4.10
C LEU A 493 -20.03 13.10 -3.99
N PHE A 494 -20.53 13.86 -3.04
CA PHE A 494 -21.97 14.04 -2.90
C PHE A 494 -22.63 14.59 -4.16
N LYS A 495 -21.93 15.48 -4.88
CA LYS A 495 -22.46 16.13 -6.09
C LYS A 495 -22.33 15.29 -7.35
N ILE A 496 -21.24 14.54 -7.51
CA ILE A 496 -20.90 13.92 -8.79
C ILE A 496 -20.95 12.39 -8.82
N MET A 497 -20.98 11.74 -7.66
CA MET A 497 -20.83 10.28 -7.59
C MET A 497 -22.16 9.58 -7.83
N PRO A 498 -22.27 8.67 -8.85
CA PRO A 498 -23.45 7.85 -9.04
C PRO A 498 -23.47 6.69 -8.04
N GLU A 499 -24.68 6.21 -7.69
CA GLU A 499 -24.85 4.97 -6.98
C GLU A 499 -24.79 3.79 -7.95
N THR A 500 -23.96 2.78 -7.63
CA THR A 500 -23.74 1.61 -8.50
C THR A 500 -24.40 0.32 -8.00
N LYS A 501 -24.85 0.31 -6.73
CA LYS A 501 -25.45 -0.88 -6.16
C LYS A 501 -26.82 -1.15 -6.75
N ASP A 502 -27.03 -2.38 -7.22
CA ASP A 502 -28.30 -2.85 -7.80
C ASP A 502 -28.77 -2.06 -9.01
N LYS A 503 -27.84 -1.40 -9.74
CA LYS A 503 -28.12 -0.68 -10.97
C LYS A 503 -27.44 -1.30 -12.16
N SER A 504 -28.13 -1.30 -13.33
CA SER A 504 -27.52 -1.64 -14.60
C SER A 504 -26.60 -0.54 -15.11
N LEU A 505 -25.71 -0.88 -16.04
CA LEU A 505 -24.82 0.11 -16.67
C LEU A 505 -25.62 1.18 -17.44
N GLU A 506 -26.73 0.79 -18.04
CA GLU A 506 -27.63 1.70 -18.76
C GLU A 506 -28.29 2.70 -17.81
N GLU A 507 -28.71 2.27 -16.62
CA GLU A 507 -29.25 3.15 -15.59
C GLU A 507 -28.20 4.14 -15.09
N ILE A 508 -26.95 3.69 -14.92
CA ILE A 508 -25.83 4.57 -14.51
C ILE A 508 -25.54 5.60 -15.63
N GLU A 509 -25.58 5.19 -16.88
CA GLU A 509 -25.38 6.06 -18.05
C GLU A 509 -26.41 7.21 -18.10
N VAL A 510 -27.66 6.93 -17.79
CA VAL A 510 -28.72 7.95 -17.77
C VAL A 510 -28.54 8.97 -16.66
N GLU A 511 -27.98 8.56 -15.50
CA GLU A 511 -27.71 9.45 -14.38
C GLU A 511 -26.49 10.35 -14.57
N MET A 512 -25.58 9.98 -15.49
CA MET A 512 -24.35 10.73 -15.76
C MET A 512 -24.53 11.77 -16.85
#